data_898788646544e2c880e61d8b14c2f5a4
#
_entry.id   898788646544e2c880e61d8b14c2f5a4
#
_cell.length_a   1.000
_cell.length_b   1.000
_cell.length_c   1.000
_cell.angle_alpha   90.00
_cell.angle_beta   90.00
_cell.angle_gamma   90.00
#
_symmetry.space_group_name_H-M   'P 1'
#
loop_
_entity.id
_entity.type
_entity.pdbx_description
1 polymer ?
#
loop_
_entity_poly.entity_id
_entity_poly.type
_entity_poly.pdbx_seq_one_letter_code
_entity_poly.pdbx_strand_id
1 'polypeptide(L)'
;EMITGQKSWSYTDELIAMRFGENDYTKIKPNGRHGATNERVKRYIDFAAEHGFDQVLVEGWNEGWESWGGSSRDFVFDFVTAYPDFDVKMLNAYAHSKGVRLMMHHESSASVRNYERHLDKAYQFMADNGYNSVKSGYVGDIIPRGEHHYGQWMNNHYLYAIQKAAEYKICVNAHEAVRPTGLCRTYPNLIGNESARGTEFEPYDGNKPSHTTVLPFTRLIGGPMDYTPGIFDIYLNFMN
;
A
#
# COMPACT_ATOMS: atom_id res chain seq x y z
N GLU A 1 -10.52 -1.93 -0.54
CA GLU A 1 -10.39 -0.92 -1.58
C GLU A 1 -9.33 0.10 -1.21
N MET A 2 -8.55 0.56 -2.18
CA MET A 2 -7.38 1.40 -1.96
C MET A 2 -7.68 2.86 -2.28
N ILE A 3 -7.33 3.76 -1.37
CA ILE A 3 -7.34 5.20 -1.60
C ILE A 3 -5.90 5.67 -1.69
N THR A 4 -5.51 6.23 -2.84
CA THR A 4 -4.19 6.82 -3.00
C THR A 4 -4.26 8.32 -2.69
N GLY A 5 -3.46 8.77 -1.73
CA GLY A 5 -3.46 10.14 -1.26
C GLY A 5 -2.13 10.86 -1.44
N GLN A 6 -1.41 10.61 -2.52
CA GLN A 6 -0.11 11.24 -2.74
C GLN A 6 -0.23 12.75 -2.93
N LYS A 7 0.31 13.49 -1.99
CA LYS A 7 0.28 14.95 -2.00
C LYS A 7 1.16 15.59 -3.08
N SER A 8 2.17 14.85 -3.52
CA SER A 8 3.14 15.30 -4.53
C SER A 8 2.66 15.16 -5.98
N TRP A 9 1.53 14.49 -6.20
CA TRP A 9 1.06 14.22 -7.55
C TRP A 9 -0.19 15.01 -7.85
N SER A 10 -0.07 16.03 -8.69
CA SER A 10 -1.20 16.57 -9.41
C SER A 10 -1.17 16.05 -10.84
N TYR A 11 -2.32 15.75 -11.39
CA TYR A 11 -2.47 15.65 -12.84
C TYR A 11 -2.48 17.08 -13.38
N THR A 12 -1.31 17.70 -13.44
CA THR A 12 -1.11 18.96 -14.15
C THR A 12 -0.93 18.66 -15.63
N ASP A 13 -1.10 19.68 -16.46
CA ASP A 13 -0.80 19.58 -17.90
C ASP A 13 0.61 19.07 -18.16
N GLU A 14 1.54 19.34 -17.26
CA GLU A 14 2.92 18.85 -17.26
C GLU A 14 3.00 17.32 -17.07
N LEU A 15 2.17 16.74 -16.20
CA LEU A 15 2.11 15.30 -15.99
C LEU A 15 1.48 14.59 -17.19
N ILE A 16 0.51 15.24 -17.82
CA ILE A 16 -0.11 14.77 -19.06
C ILE A 16 0.92 14.83 -20.20
N ALA A 17 1.68 15.91 -20.32
CA ALA A 17 2.73 16.06 -21.31
C ALA A 17 3.84 15.02 -21.13
N MET A 18 4.28 14.75 -19.90
CA MET A 18 5.26 13.69 -19.59
C MET A 18 4.75 12.30 -19.96
N ARG A 19 3.48 12.03 -19.74
CA ARG A 19 2.86 10.74 -20.04
C ARG A 19 2.81 10.47 -21.54
N PHE A 20 2.77 11.54 -22.36
CA PHE A 20 2.63 11.47 -23.80
C PHE A 20 3.89 11.82 -24.60
N GLY A 21 5.03 12.06 -23.97
CA GLY A 21 6.28 12.24 -24.72
C GLY A 21 7.40 13.06 -24.11
N GLU A 22 7.21 13.72 -22.98
CA GLU A 22 8.26 14.48 -22.29
C GLU A 22 8.59 13.83 -20.95
N ASN A 23 9.71 13.11 -20.87
CA ASN A 23 10.10 12.32 -19.70
C ASN A 23 10.87 13.11 -18.62
N ASP A 24 10.53 14.36 -18.36
CA ASP A 24 11.24 15.15 -17.34
C ASP A 24 10.44 15.22 -16.03
N TYR A 25 10.54 14.17 -15.25
CA TYR A 25 9.89 14.07 -13.94
C TYR A 25 10.44 15.08 -12.89
N THR A 26 11.52 15.77 -13.20
CA THR A 26 12.11 16.78 -12.30
C THR A 26 11.29 18.05 -12.21
N LYS A 27 10.39 18.28 -13.16
CA LYS A 27 9.50 19.44 -13.21
C LYS A 27 8.26 19.29 -12.34
N ILE A 28 7.93 18.07 -11.91
CA ILE A 28 6.76 17.81 -11.08
C ILE A 28 6.98 18.39 -9.69
N LYS A 29 6.10 19.32 -9.29
CA LYS A 29 6.12 19.93 -7.97
C LYS A 29 4.87 19.56 -7.19
N PRO A 30 4.96 19.45 -5.85
CA PRO A 30 3.79 19.32 -5.00
C PRO A 30 2.81 20.47 -5.24
N ASN A 31 1.55 20.16 -5.47
CA ASN A 31 0.49 21.14 -5.68
C ASN A 31 -0.30 21.46 -4.40
N GLY A 32 0.11 20.91 -3.27
CA GLY A 32 -0.55 21.10 -1.98
C GLY A 32 -1.85 20.32 -1.80
N ARG A 33 -2.31 19.55 -2.80
CA ARG A 33 -3.50 18.72 -2.67
C ARG A 33 -3.12 17.37 -2.07
N HIS A 34 -3.98 16.89 -1.18
CA HIS A 34 -3.86 15.60 -0.54
C HIS A 34 -5.13 14.77 -0.78
N GLY A 35 -5.00 13.51 -1.16
CA GLY A 35 -6.15 12.66 -1.47
C GLY A 35 -6.67 11.88 -0.26
N ALA A 36 -5.81 11.52 0.69
CA ALA A 36 -6.18 10.77 1.89
C ALA A 36 -6.73 11.69 2.99
N THR A 37 -7.74 12.50 2.66
CA THR A 37 -8.38 13.41 3.61
C THR A 37 -9.48 12.72 4.41
N ASN A 38 -9.78 13.24 5.59
CA ASN A 38 -10.87 12.76 6.43
C ASN A 38 -12.20 12.63 5.67
N GLU A 39 -12.53 13.64 4.86
CA GLU A 39 -13.78 13.64 4.09
C GLU A 39 -13.80 12.51 3.05
N ARG A 40 -12.73 12.40 2.26
CA ARG A 40 -12.67 11.40 1.20
C ARG A 40 -12.62 9.98 1.75
N VAL A 41 -11.86 9.75 2.81
CA VAL A 41 -11.77 8.43 3.46
C VAL A 41 -13.14 8.00 4.00
N LYS A 42 -13.91 8.92 4.60
CA LYS A 42 -15.29 8.61 5.04
C LYS A 42 -16.18 8.17 3.88
N ARG A 43 -16.09 8.82 2.71
CA ARG A 43 -16.85 8.39 1.51
C ARG A 43 -16.52 6.95 1.11
N TYR A 44 -15.25 6.55 1.16
CA TYR A 44 -14.85 5.18 0.85
C TYR A 44 -15.28 4.18 1.93
N ILE A 45 -15.27 4.59 3.19
CA ILE A 45 -15.83 3.78 4.29
C ILE A 45 -17.33 3.54 4.08
N ASP A 46 -18.08 4.60 3.77
CA ASP A 46 -19.53 4.49 3.51
C ASP A 46 -19.82 3.59 2.30
N PHE A 47 -19.05 3.76 1.22
CA PHE A 47 -19.13 2.89 0.04
C PHE A 47 -18.81 1.43 0.40
N ALA A 48 -17.76 1.19 1.15
CA ALA A 48 -17.40 -0.16 1.59
C ALA A 48 -18.52 -0.81 2.42
N ALA A 49 -19.10 -0.06 3.35
CA ALA A 49 -20.22 -0.53 4.17
C ALA A 49 -21.46 -0.85 3.33
N GLU A 50 -21.80 0.02 2.36
CA GLU A 50 -22.95 -0.17 1.48
C GLU A 50 -22.80 -1.41 0.58
N HIS A 51 -21.59 -1.69 0.14
CA HIS A 51 -21.30 -2.76 -0.83
C HIS A 51 -20.69 -4.02 -0.21
N GLY A 52 -20.61 -4.12 1.11
CA GLY A 52 -20.18 -5.31 1.81
C GLY A 52 -18.69 -5.60 1.74
N PHE A 53 -17.85 -4.57 1.61
CA PHE A 53 -16.39 -4.71 1.73
C PHE A 53 -15.96 -4.72 3.20
N ASP A 54 -15.06 -5.61 3.56
CA ASP A 54 -14.57 -5.74 4.94
C ASP A 54 -13.61 -4.63 5.35
N GLN A 55 -12.81 -4.14 4.41
CA GLN A 55 -11.73 -3.20 4.70
C GLN A 55 -11.55 -2.16 3.59
N VAL A 56 -11.06 -0.98 3.99
CA VAL A 56 -10.56 0.06 3.10
C VAL A 56 -9.09 0.28 3.40
N LEU A 57 -8.26 0.15 2.37
CA LEU A 57 -6.84 0.50 2.42
C LEU A 57 -6.67 1.97 2.04
N VAL A 58 -5.92 2.71 2.85
CA VAL A 58 -5.59 4.11 2.57
C VAL A 58 -4.08 4.26 2.39
N GLU A 59 -3.65 4.53 1.18
CA GLU A 59 -2.27 4.93 0.89
C GLU A 59 -2.11 6.45 1.01
N GLY A 60 -0.90 6.92 1.31
CA GLY A 60 -0.62 8.34 1.43
C GLY A 60 -1.20 9.02 2.67
N TRP A 61 -1.50 8.27 3.72
CA TRP A 61 -2.05 8.78 4.97
C TRP A 61 -0.99 9.52 5.82
N ASN A 62 0.28 9.11 5.71
CA ASN A 62 1.40 9.59 6.52
C ASN A 62 2.34 10.52 5.75
N GLU A 63 3.05 11.37 6.47
CA GLU A 63 4.05 12.28 5.91
C GLU A 63 5.21 11.53 5.24
N GLY A 64 5.81 12.15 4.21
CA GLY A 64 6.97 11.63 3.49
C GLY A 64 6.76 11.48 1.98
N TRP A 65 5.55 11.43 1.49
CA TRP A 65 5.26 11.20 0.08
C TRP A 65 5.79 12.29 -0.86
N GLU A 66 5.96 13.52 -0.36
CA GLU A 66 6.62 14.60 -1.10
C GLU A 66 8.08 14.31 -1.40
N SER A 67 8.71 13.51 -0.56
CA SER A 67 10.11 13.13 -0.66
C SER A 67 10.32 11.73 -1.23
N TRP A 68 9.24 10.99 -1.48
CA TRP A 68 9.29 9.60 -1.96
C TRP A 68 9.93 9.50 -3.36
N GLY A 69 9.57 10.40 -4.28
CA GLY A 69 10.26 10.64 -5.56
C GLY A 69 10.49 9.41 -6.43
N GLY A 70 9.62 8.41 -6.32
CA GLY A 70 9.64 7.22 -7.15
C GLY A 70 10.44 6.05 -6.61
N SER A 71 11.01 6.09 -5.41
CA SER A 71 11.54 4.90 -4.75
C SER A 71 13.00 4.94 -4.29
N SER A 72 13.45 3.89 -3.61
CA SER A 72 14.84 3.63 -3.19
C SER A 72 15.46 4.79 -2.39
N ARG A 73 14.65 5.40 -1.53
CA ARG A 73 15.08 6.48 -0.64
C ARG A 73 15.07 6.05 0.81
N ASP A 74 16.21 6.25 1.47
CA ASP A 74 16.35 5.98 2.88
C ASP A 74 15.68 7.07 3.73
N PHE A 75 15.13 6.69 4.88
CA PHE A 75 14.56 7.59 5.89
C PHE A 75 13.42 8.52 5.44
N VAL A 76 12.63 8.12 4.47
CA VAL A 76 11.48 8.92 4.01
C VAL A 76 10.33 8.86 5.01
N PHE A 77 9.98 7.65 5.47
CA PHE A 77 8.80 7.41 6.31
C PHE A 77 9.17 7.08 7.75
N ASP A 78 8.37 7.56 8.69
CA ASP A 78 8.46 7.22 10.12
C ASP A 78 7.32 6.30 10.60
N PHE A 79 6.32 6.08 9.72
CA PHE A 79 5.18 5.17 9.91
C PHE A 79 4.23 5.51 11.06
N VAL A 80 4.29 6.72 11.60
CA VAL A 80 3.45 7.16 12.73
C VAL A 80 2.92 8.59 12.59
N THR A 81 3.52 9.42 11.74
CA THR A 81 3.11 10.80 11.56
C THR A 81 2.13 10.92 10.41
N ALA A 82 0.84 11.08 10.74
CA ALA A 82 -0.19 11.32 9.75
C ALA A 82 -0.14 12.75 9.20
N TYR A 83 -0.61 12.95 7.96
CA TYR A 83 -0.89 14.30 7.49
C TYR A 83 -1.97 14.96 8.35
N PRO A 84 -1.95 16.30 8.50
CA PRO A 84 -2.89 17.02 9.39
C PRO A 84 -4.37 16.85 9.03
N ASP A 85 -4.68 16.50 7.78
CA ASP A 85 -6.02 16.25 7.26
C ASP A 85 -6.45 14.78 7.29
N PHE A 86 -5.65 13.92 7.94
CA PHE A 86 -5.94 12.50 8.18
C PHE A 86 -5.94 12.18 9.68
N ASP A 87 -7.11 12.14 10.28
CA ASP A 87 -7.28 11.78 11.70
C ASP A 87 -7.39 10.26 11.86
N VAL A 88 -6.25 9.64 12.19
CA VAL A 88 -6.08 8.18 12.32
C VAL A 88 -7.11 7.55 13.25
N LYS A 89 -7.32 8.16 14.43
CA LYS A 89 -8.20 7.60 15.46
C LYS A 89 -9.67 7.78 15.13
N MET A 90 -10.03 8.98 14.70
CA MET A 90 -11.42 9.30 14.33
C MET A 90 -11.88 8.46 13.14
N LEU A 91 -11.05 8.32 12.11
CA LEU A 91 -11.39 7.53 10.91
C LEU A 91 -11.56 6.04 11.23
N ASN A 92 -10.69 5.48 12.07
CA ASN A 92 -10.84 4.09 12.49
C ASN A 92 -12.12 3.86 13.31
N ALA A 93 -12.43 4.77 14.24
CA ALA A 93 -13.68 4.71 14.99
C ALA A 93 -14.91 4.85 14.08
N TYR A 94 -14.85 5.71 13.07
CA TYR A 94 -15.91 5.87 12.07
C TYR A 94 -16.10 4.58 11.25
N ALA A 95 -15.02 3.99 10.77
CA ALA A 95 -15.08 2.73 10.02
C ALA A 95 -15.72 1.62 10.86
N HIS A 96 -15.29 1.44 12.11
CA HIS A 96 -15.87 0.45 13.01
C HIS A 96 -17.36 0.69 13.26
N SER A 97 -17.81 1.95 13.35
CA SER A 97 -19.25 2.27 13.50
C SER A 97 -20.09 1.84 12.30
N LYS A 98 -19.46 1.65 11.14
CA LYS A 98 -20.07 1.18 9.90
C LYS A 98 -19.85 -0.32 9.63
N GLY A 99 -19.19 -1.04 10.53
CA GLY A 99 -18.85 -2.45 10.33
C GLY A 99 -17.69 -2.68 9.37
N VAL A 100 -16.92 -1.64 9.03
CA VAL A 100 -15.77 -1.67 8.14
C VAL A 100 -14.49 -1.48 8.96
N ARG A 101 -13.37 -1.98 8.47
CA ARG A 101 -12.04 -1.76 9.06
C ARG A 101 -11.18 -0.92 8.12
N LEU A 102 -10.21 -0.22 8.68
CA LEU A 102 -9.16 0.41 7.90
C LEU A 102 -7.90 -0.45 7.93
N MET A 103 -7.30 -0.63 6.77
CA MET A 103 -5.97 -1.23 6.63
C MET A 103 -4.94 -0.11 6.55
N MET A 104 -3.92 -0.17 7.40
CA MET A 104 -2.80 0.76 7.37
C MET A 104 -1.89 0.46 6.17
N HIS A 105 -1.24 1.47 5.63
CA HIS A 105 -0.23 1.33 4.58
C HIS A 105 1.14 1.73 5.11
N HIS A 106 2.10 0.83 5.01
CA HIS A 106 3.50 1.08 5.30
C HIS A 106 4.33 0.91 4.02
N GLU A 107 4.46 2.00 3.23
CA GLU A 107 5.43 2.04 2.13
C GLU A 107 6.82 2.31 2.71
N SER A 108 7.77 1.45 2.40
CA SER A 108 9.14 1.57 2.91
C SER A 108 10.09 2.33 1.98
N SER A 109 9.66 2.63 0.73
CA SER A 109 10.56 3.12 -0.34
C SER A 109 11.75 2.17 -0.58
N ALA A 110 11.52 0.87 -0.40
CA ALA A 110 12.52 -0.20 -0.40
C ALA A 110 13.63 -0.05 0.66
N SER A 111 13.53 0.93 1.58
CA SER A 111 14.45 1.06 2.70
C SER A 111 14.05 0.15 3.86
N VAL A 112 14.41 -1.12 3.72
CA VAL A 112 14.11 -2.16 4.70
C VAL A 112 14.74 -1.86 6.05
N ARG A 113 15.99 -1.38 6.05
CA ARG A 113 16.66 -1.01 7.30
C ARG A 113 15.96 0.14 8.05
N ASN A 114 15.34 1.08 7.32
CA ASN A 114 14.52 2.12 7.94
C ASN A 114 13.22 1.53 8.48
N TYR A 115 12.59 0.64 7.75
CA TYR A 115 11.36 -0.02 8.17
C TYR A 115 11.59 -0.88 9.42
N GLU A 116 12.60 -1.77 9.43
CA GLU A 116 12.92 -2.60 10.59
C GLU A 116 13.20 -1.78 11.85
N ARG A 117 13.89 -0.65 11.71
CA ARG A 117 14.17 0.27 12.82
C ARG A 117 12.89 0.84 13.46
N HIS A 118 11.83 0.97 12.68
CA HIS A 118 10.57 1.57 13.10
C HIS A 118 9.46 0.55 13.41
N LEU A 119 9.66 -0.74 13.12
CA LEU A 119 8.58 -1.75 13.20
C LEU A 119 7.87 -1.77 14.56
N ASP A 120 8.59 -1.81 15.66
CA ASP A 120 7.97 -1.81 16.99
C ASP A 120 7.13 -0.55 17.22
N LYS A 121 7.68 0.62 16.90
CA LYS A 121 6.97 1.90 17.03
C LYS A 121 5.74 1.96 16.13
N ALA A 122 5.87 1.52 14.89
CA ALA A 122 4.81 1.54 13.90
C ALA A 122 3.66 0.58 14.27
N TYR A 123 3.97 -0.63 14.68
CA TYR A 123 2.96 -1.60 15.09
C TYR A 123 2.30 -1.25 16.42
N GLN A 124 3.06 -0.68 17.38
CA GLN A 124 2.48 -0.14 18.59
C GLN A 124 1.52 1.01 18.29
N PHE A 125 1.89 1.93 17.38
CA PHE A 125 1.02 3.01 16.94
C PHE A 125 -0.29 2.48 16.31
N MET A 126 -0.20 1.44 15.49
CA MET A 126 -1.38 0.78 14.92
C MET A 126 -2.28 0.20 16.02
N ALA A 127 -1.70 -0.55 16.95
CA ALA A 127 -2.44 -1.16 18.07
C ALA A 127 -3.12 -0.11 18.95
N ASP A 128 -2.43 0.98 19.28
CA ASP A 128 -2.95 2.08 20.09
C ASP A 128 -4.13 2.82 19.43
N ASN A 129 -4.17 2.81 18.10
CA ASN A 129 -5.23 3.41 17.30
C ASN A 129 -6.28 2.40 16.79
N GLY A 130 -6.18 1.12 17.21
CA GLY A 130 -7.16 0.09 16.90
C GLY A 130 -7.08 -0.50 15.49
N TYR A 131 -5.95 -0.32 14.78
CA TYR A 131 -5.68 -0.95 13.50
C TYR A 131 -5.12 -2.36 13.71
N ASN A 132 -5.63 -3.31 12.96
CA ASN A 132 -5.22 -4.72 13.07
C ASN A 132 -4.77 -5.34 11.74
N SER A 133 -4.58 -4.53 10.71
CA SER A 133 -4.07 -4.98 9.41
C SER A 133 -3.22 -3.91 8.73
N VAL A 134 -2.18 -4.34 8.04
CA VAL A 134 -1.24 -3.48 7.33
C VAL A 134 -0.94 -4.05 5.94
N LYS A 135 -0.90 -3.17 4.93
CA LYS A 135 -0.22 -3.42 3.67
C LYS A 135 1.21 -2.91 3.82
N SER A 136 2.20 -3.77 3.62
CA SER A 136 3.61 -3.39 3.57
C SER A 136 4.09 -3.33 2.12
N GLY A 137 4.74 -2.22 1.72
CA GLY A 137 5.26 -1.98 0.38
C GLY A 137 6.77 -1.78 0.37
N TYR A 138 7.42 -2.18 -0.74
CA TYR A 138 8.87 -2.14 -0.91
C TYR A 138 9.22 -1.69 -2.34
N VAL A 139 8.59 -0.61 -2.79
CA VAL A 139 8.77 -0.11 -4.16
C VAL A 139 10.19 0.42 -4.37
N GLY A 140 10.88 -0.13 -5.37
CA GLY A 140 12.21 0.30 -5.79
C GLY A 140 13.33 -0.68 -5.46
N ASP A 141 14.57 -0.26 -5.66
CA ASP A 141 15.75 -1.07 -5.35
C ASP A 141 15.98 -1.13 -3.84
N ILE A 142 16.21 -2.33 -3.33
CA ILE A 142 16.37 -2.57 -1.89
C ILE A 142 17.53 -1.77 -1.29
N ILE A 143 17.27 -1.21 -0.12
CA ILE A 143 18.29 -0.65 0.75
C ILE A 143 18.34 -1.53 2.02
N PRO A 144 19.49 -2.17 2.30
CA PRO A 144 20.84 -1.88 1.83
C PRO A 144 21.10 -2.33 0.38
N ARG A 145 21.95 -1.57 -0.31
CA ARG A 145 22.31 -1.86 -1.71
C ARG A 145 23.03 -3.20 -1.84
N GLY A 146 22.73 -3.90 -2.92
CA GLY A 146 23.24 -5.25 -3.18
C GLY A 146 22.27 -6.35 -2.77
N GLU A 147 21.24 -6.01 -2.01
CA GLU A 147 20.14 -6.93 -1.71
C GLU A 147 19.01 -6.81 -2.75
N HIS A 148 18.24 -7.87 -2.91
CA HIS A 148 17.16 -7.95 -3.89
C HIS A 148 15.89 -8.52 -3.26
N HIS A 149 14.71 -8.12 -3.77
CA HIS A 149 13.38 -8.54 -3.28
C HIS A 149 13.25 -10.06 -3.12
N TYR A 150 13.88 -10.83 -4.01
CA TYR A 150 13.80 -12.29 -4.01
C TYR A 150 15.03 -12.96 -3.43
N GLY A 151 15.95 -12.19 -2.84
CA GLY A 151 17.15 -12.69 -2.16
C GLY A 151 16.86 -13.27 -0.79
N GLN A 152 17.79 -14.08 -0.27
CA GLN A 152 17.64 -14.71 1.04
C GLN A 152 17.50 -13.68 2.17
N TRP A 153 18.20 -12.56 2.07
CA TRP A 153 18.13 -11.48 3.05
C TRP A 153 16.70 -10.91 3.17
N MET A 154 16.06 -10.64 2.03
CA MET A 154 14.66 -10.16 2.01
C MET A 154 13.67 -11.24 2.46
N ASN A 155 13.90 -12.51 2.15
CA ASN A 155 13.07 -13.60 2.70
C ASN A 155 13.09 -13.60 4.23
N ASN A 156 14.27 -13.40 4.83
CA ASN A 156 14.40 -13.29 6.28
C ASN A 156 13.66 -12.06 6.82
N HIS A 157 13.75 -10.93 6.12
CA HIS A 157 13.02 -9.71 6.49
C HIS A 157 11.50 -9.93 6.47
N TYR A 158 10.95 -10.49 5.38
CA TYR A 158 9.50 -10.74 5.29
C TYR A 158 9.02 -11.63 6.43
N LEU A 159 9.75 -12.68 6.74
CA LEU A 159 9.43 -13.55 7.86
C LEU A 159 9.50 -12.79 9.20
N TYR A 160 10.55 -12.02 9.41
CA TYR A 160 10.70 -11.19 10.61
C TYR A 160 9.54 -10.19 10.77
N ALA A 161 9.18 -9.48 9.71
CA ALA A 161 8.09 -8.50 9.74
C ALA A 161 6.73 -9.16 10.07
N ILE A 162 6.46 -10.36 9.52
CA ILE A 162 5.25 -11.13 9.80
C ILE A 162 5.21 -11.58 11.28
N GLN A 163 6.32 -12.11 11.79
CA GLN A 163 6.43 -12.54 13.17
C GLN A 163 6.26 -11.36 14.14
N LYS A 164 6.92 -10.25 13.84
CA LYS A 164 6.81 -9.02 14.61
C LYS A 164 5.37 -8.48 14.61
N ALA A 165 4.69 -8.46 13.47
CA ALA A 165 3.29 -8.06 13.38
C ALA A 165 2.37 -8.95 14.23
N ALA A 166 2.65 -10.26 14.29
CA ALA A 166 1.89 -11.20 15.12
C ALA A 166 1.97 -10.87 16.62
N GLU A 167 3.11 -10.40 17.10
CA GLU A 167 3.28 -9.95 18.51
C GLU A 167 2.27 -8.83 18.86
N TYR A 168 1.95 -7.97 17.89
CA TYR A 168 0.98 -6.88 18.02
C TYR A 168 -0.44 -7.25 17.54
N LYS A 169 -0.70 -8.52 17.20
CA LYS A 169 -1.97 -9.00 16.65
C LYS A 169 -2.39 -8.30 15.35
N ILE A 170 -1.42 -8.01 14.50
CA ILE A 170 -1.59 -7.33 13.22
C ILE A 170 -1.48 -8.36 12.08
N CYS A 171 -2.43 -8.30 11.17
CA CYS A 171 -2.41 -9.04 9.92
C CYS A 171 -1.60 -8.28 8.86
N VAL A 172 -0.89 -9.01 8.02
CA VAL A 172 -0.02 -8.45 6.97
C VAL A 172 -0.50 -8.85 5.60
N ASN A 173 -0.62 -7.86 4.71
CA ASN A 173 -0.71 -8.01 3.27
C ASN A 173 0.60 -7.49 2.66
N ALA A 174 1.46 -8.39 2.17
CA ALA A 174 2.81 -8.04 1.72
C ALA A 174 2.86 -7.80 0.21
N HIS A 175 3.25 -6.60 -0.19
CA HIS A 175 3.50 -6.22 -1.59
C HIS A 175 4.98 -6.29 -1.94
N GLU A 176 5.32 -6.37 -3.23
CA GLU A 176 6.66 -6.60 -3.77
C GLU A 176 7.41 -7.78 -3.10
N ALA A 177 6.69 -8.60 -2.36
CA ALA A 177 7.23 -9.74 -1.62
C ALA A 177 7.52 -10.93 -2.54
N VAL A 178 8.25 -11.90 -2.00
CA VAL A 178 8.49 -13.17 -2.69
C VAL A 178 7.20 -13.95 -2.91
N ARG A 179 7.21 -14.83 -3.90
CA ARG A 179 6.09 -15.74 -4.15
C ARG A 179 5.75 -16.54 -2.89
N PRO A 180 4.47 -16.75 -2.60
CA PRO A 180 4.05 -17.47 -1.42
C PRO A 180 4.48 -18.93 -1.50
N THR A 181 4.95 -19.45 -0.36
CA THR A 181 5.42 -20.81 -0.16
C THR A 181 4.54 -21.60 0.80
N GLY A 182 3.31 -21.14 1.04
CA GLY A 182 2.43 -21.69 2.06
C GLY A 182 2.69 -21.15 3.46
N LEU A 183 3.50 -20.12 3.59
CA LEU A 183 3.86 -19.49 4.87
C LEU A 183 2.64 -18.99 5.66
N CYS A 184 1.57 -18.61 4.97
CA CYS A 184 0.30 -18.21 5.58
C CYS A 184 -0.38 -19.33 6.40
N ARG A 185 0.01 -20.60 6.21
CA ARG A 185 -0.47 -21.73 7.02
C ARG A 185 0.28 -21.82 8.35
N THR A 186 1.52 -21.38 8.38
CA THR A 186 2.34 -21.31 9.61
C THR A 186 2.06 -20.02 10.37
N TYR A 187 1.90 -18.93 9.64
CA TYR A 187 1.64 -17.60 10.17
C TYR A 187 0.30 -17.09 9.61
N PRO A 188 -0.82 -17.38 10.28
CA PRO A 188 -2.15 -17.04 9.77
C PRO A 188 -2.42 -15.54 9.72
N ASN A 189 -1.59 -14.71 10.35
CA ASN A 189 -1.61 -13.27 10.21
C ASN A 189 -1.03 -12.77 8.87
N LEU A 190 -0.37 -13.61 8.07
CA LEU A 190 -0.09 -13.32 6.66
C LEU A 190 -1.35 -13.58 5.84
N ILE A 191 -2.17 -12.54 5.65
CA ILE A 191 -3.50 -12.65 5.02
C ILE A 191 -3.46 -12.52 3.51
N GLY A 192 -2.42 -11.94 2.96
CA GLY A 192 -2.27 -11.74 1.52
C GLY A 192 -0.85 -11.43 1.11
N ASN A 193 -0.62 -11.65 -0.17
CA ASN A 193 0.62 -11.32 -0.87
C ASN A 193 0.21 -10.85 -2.25
N GLU A 194 0.81 -9.80 -2.78
CA GLU A 194 0.58 -9.41 -4.16
C GLU A 194 1.10 -10.49 -5.13
N SER A 195 2.38 -10.50 -5.40
CA SER A 195 3.11 -11.46 -6.22
C SER A 195 2.42 -11.87 -7.54
N ALA A 196 1.63 -10.95 -8.08
CA ALA A 196 0.98 -11.07 -9.39
C ALA A 196 0.71 -9.67 -9.97
N ARG A 197 0.63 -9.62 -11.29
CA ARG A 197 0.35 -8.39 -12.02
C ARG A 197 -1.13 -8.01 -11.87
N GLY A 198 -1.41 -6.81 -11.40
CA GLY A 198 -2.75 -6.27 -11.19
C GLY A 198 -3.15 -5.18 -12.18
N THR A 199 -4.28 -4.51 -11.92
CA THR A 199 -4.83 -3.46 -12.80
C THR A 199 -3.97 -2.21 -12.89
N GLU A 200 -3.05 -1.98 -11.99
CA GLU A 200 -2.09 -0.87 -12.08
C GLU A 200 -1.25 -0.90 -13.38
N PHE A 201 -1.14 -2.07 -14.00
CA PHE A 201 -0.42 -2.26 -15.26
C PHE A 201 -1.24 -1.93 -16.52
N GLU A 202 -2.54 -1.68 -16.40
CA GLU A 202 -3.39 -1.35 -17.56
C GLU A 202 -2.89 -0.14 -18.37
N PRO A 203 -2.34 0.93 -17.76
CA PRO A 203 -1.80 2.07 -18.51
C PRO A 203 -0.52 1.78 -19.30
N TYR A 204 0.13 0.66 -19.05
CA TYR A 204 1.41 0.33 -19.69
C TYR A 204 1.23 -0.62 -20.89
N ASP A 205 1.01 -1.88 -20.63
CA ASP A 205 0.78 -2.90 -21.66
C ASP A 205 -0.40 -3.83 -21.32
N GLY A 206 -1.11 -3.48 -20.27
CA GLY A 206 -2.33 -4.13 -19.82
C GLY A 206 -2.16 -5.54 -19.26
N ASN A 207 -3.28 -6.13 -18.93
CA ASN A 207 -3.37 -7.54 -18.56
C ASN A 207 -4.19 -8.30 -19.61
N LYS A 208 -3.62 -9.33 -20.18
CA LYS A 208 -4.37 -10.19 -21.11
C LYS A 208 -5.41 -11.01 -20.33
N PRO A 209 -6.57 -11.32 -20.91
CA PRO A 209 -7.56 -12.20 -20.27
C PRO A 209 -6.98 -13.56 -19.83
N SER A 210 -5.99 -14.08 -20.55
CA SER A 210 -5.28 -15.30 -20.16
C SER A 210 -4.52 -15.18 -18.85
N HIS A 211 -4.05 -13.99 -18.47
CA HIS A 211 -3.40 -13.77 -17.18
C HIS A 211 -4.37 -14.05 -16.04
N THR A 212 -5.54 -13.44 -16.04
CA THR A 212 -6.56 -13.63 -15.01
C THR A 212 -7.02 -15.08 -14.90
N THR A 213 -7.17 -15.76 -16.02
CA THR A 213 -7.67 -17.15 -16.04
C THR A 213 -6.66 -18.19 -15.60
N VAL A 214 -5.36 -17.89 -15.65
CA VAL A 214 -4.31 -18.83 -15.15
C VAL A 214 -3.97 -18.65 -13.67
N LEU A 215 -4.26 -17.49 -13.08
CA LEU A 215 -3.93 -17.21 -11.68
C LEU A 215 -4.50 -18.22 -10.69
N PRO A 216 -5.75 -18.70 -10.81
CA PRO A 216 -6.29 -19.73 -9.92
C PRO A 216 -5.51 -21.05 -9.94
N PHE A 217 -4.88 -21.38 -11.06
CA PHE A 217 -4.17 -22.64 -11.27
C PHE A 217 -2.65 -22.52 -11.09
N THR A 218 -2.15 -21.33 -10.81
CA THR A 218 -0.71 -21.06 -10.67
C THR A 218 -0.43 -20.32 -9.37
N ARG A 219 -0.64 -19.00 -9.36
CA ARG A 219 -0.29 -18.12 -8.24
C ARG A 219 -1.08 -18.46 -6.96
N LEU A 220 -2.37 -18.71 -7.06
CA LEU A 220 -3.24 -19.00 -5.91
C LEU A 220 -3.00 -20.35 -5.25
N ILE A 221 -2.28 -21.27 -5.91
CA ILE A 221 -1.89 -22.55 -5.30
C ILE A 221 -0.98 -22.32 -4.09
N GLY A 222 -0.14 -21.28 -4.13
CA GLY A 222 0.81 -20.96 -3.07
C GLY A 222 0.19 -20.27 -1.84
N GLY A 223 -1.02 -19.73 -1.95
CA GLY A 223 -1.70 -19.01 -0.87
C GLY A 223 -2.53 -17.82 -1.35
N PRO A 224 -3.15 -17.08 -0.42
CA PRO A 224 -3.96 -15.92 -0.73
C PRO A 224 -3.19 -14.87 -1.53
N MET A 225 -3.91 -14.18 -2.41
CA MET A 225 -3.36 -13.15 -3.27
C MET A 225 -4.16 -11.86 -3.10
N ASP A 226 -3.43 -10.76 -2.96
CA ASP A 226 -4.01 -9.44 -3.14
C ASP A 226 -4.00 -9.12 -4.64
N TYR A 227 -5.17 -9.21 -5.24
CA TYR A 227 -5.35 -8.97 -6.66
C TYR A 227 -6.28 -7.79 -6.87
N THR A 228 -5.85 -6.84 -7.69
CA THR A 228 -6.62 -5.64 -8.03
C THR A 228 -7.35 -5.86 -9.36
N PRO A 229 -8.57 -6.45 -9.35
CA PRO A 229 -9.23 -6.93 -10.58
C PRO A 229 -9.97 -5.85 -11.35
N GLY A 230 -10.20 -4.68 -10.78
CA GLY A 230 -11.02 -3.65 -11.41
C GLY A 230 -10.90 -2.27 -10.79
N ILE A 231 -11.48 -1.29 -11.48
CA ILE A 231 -11.60 0.10 -11.05
C ILE A 231 -13.09 0.46 -11.14
N PHE A 232 -13.67 0.97 -10.04
CA PHE A 232 -15.09 1.34 -9.99
C PHE A 232 -15.35 2.73 -10.54
N ASP A 233 -14.46 3.68 -10.25
CA ASP A 233 -14.56 5.05 -10.75
C ASP A 233 -13.52 5.25 -11.85
N ILE A 234 -13.97 5.14 -13.10
CA ILE A 234 -13.12 5.27 -14.28
C ILE A 234 -12.98 6.71 -14.77
N TYR A 235 -13.82 7.61 -14.26
CA TYR A 235 -13.77 9.05 -14.57
C TYR A 235 -13.21 9.81 -13.36
N LEU A 236 -11.92 10.10 -13.39
CA LEU A 236 -11.22 10.76 -12.30
C LEU A 236 -11.43 12.30 -12.33
N ASN A 237 -12.66 12.76 -12.52
CA ASN A 237 -12.99 14.19 -12.61
C ASN A 237 -12.59 15.02 -11.40
N PHE A 238 -12.45 14.38 -10.23
CA PHE A 238 -11.99 15.02 -9.01
C PHE A 238 -10.48 15.26 -8.98
N MET A 239 -9.76 14.75 -9.96
CA MET A 239 -8.30 14.94 -10.08
C MET A 239 -7.94 16.15 -10.95
N ASN A 240 -8.88 16.77 -11.62
CA ASN A 240 -8.72 17.95 -12.48
C ASN A 240 -8.93 19.27 -11.69
#